data_8d06593ed1211e182992acf790fbe495
#
_entry.id   8d06593ed1211e182992acf790fbe495
#
_cell.length_a   1.000
_cell.length_b   1.000
_cell.length_c   1.000
_cell.angle_alpha   90.00
_cell.angle_beta   90.00
_cell.angle_gamma   90.00
#
_symmetry.space_group_name_H-M   'P 1'
#
loop_
_entity.id
_entity.type
_entity.pdbx_description
1 polymer ?
#
loop_
_entity_poly.entity_id
_entity_poly.type
_entity_poly.pdbx_seq_one_letter_code
_entity_poly.pdbx_strand_id
1 'polypeptide(L)'
;ASDVYKRQLMFKGLEVDDKLITFWTSLILLPWTLKPLWSPFLELFKTKKFFVVATQLTTGIAFGLVALSLNLSSFFAISIALLAVIAFSGATHDIACDGVYMSELSNSEQAKYIGWQGAFYNIAKIVATGGLVYLAGYFIESYSEAGSVLEANKKSWMTIMLILSACLLYTSPS
;
A
#
# COMPACT_ATOMS: atom_id res chain seq x y z
N ALA A 1 1.96 -1.66 -11.72
CA ALA A 1 0.77 -2.17 -12.43
C ALA A 1 -0.21 -2.90 -11.49
N SER A 2 0.25 -3.80 -10.60
CA SER A 2 -0.66 -4.59 -9.74
C SER A 2 -1.43 -3.74 -8.71
N ASP A 3 -0.82 -2.69 -8.17
CA ASP A 3 -1.46 -1.84 -7.16
C ASP A 3 -2.51 -0.90 -7.76
N VAL A 4 -2.32 -0.48 -9.01
CA VAL A 4 -3.34 0.26 -9.77
C VAL A 4 -4.57 -0.60 -9.97
N TYR A 5 -4.37 -1.86 -10.38
CA TYR A 5 -5.47 -2.80 -10.59
C TYR A 5 -6.33 -3.03 -9.35
N LYS A 6 -5.71 -3.21 -8.17
CA LYS A 6 -6.44 -3.40 -6.90
C LYS A 6 -7.28 -2.18 -6.52
N ARG A 7 -6.71 -0.98 -6.67
CA ARG A 7 -7.42 0.28 -6.38
C ARG A 7 -8.59 0.46 -7.35
N GLN A 8 -8.38 0.15 -8.63
CA GLN A 8 -9.44 0.19 -9.63
C GLN A 8 -10.55 -0.79 -9.29
N LEU A 9 -10.23 -2.01 -8.87
CA LEU A 9 -11.20 -3.02 -8.49
C LEU A 9 -12.04 -2.60 -7.28
N MET A 10 -11.40 -2.02 -6.26
CA MET A 10 -12.07 -1.49 -5.08
C MET A 10 -13.05 -0.37 -5.46
N PHE A 11 -12.60 0.65 -6.16
CA PHE A 11 -13.46 1.78 -6.52
C PHE A 11 -14.55 1.42 -7.52
N LYS A 12 -14.29 0.50 -8.43
CA LYS A 12 -15.30 -0.03 -9.35
C LYS A 12 -16.40 -0.81 -8.62
N GLY A 13 -16.03 -1.60 -7.61
CA GLY A 13 -17.00 -2.28 -6.74
C GLY A 13 -17.82 -1.32 -5.87
N LEU A 14 -17.38 -0.06 -5.73
CA LEU A 14 -18.08 1.03 -5.03
C LEU A 14 -18.78 2.00 -5.99
N GLU A 15 -18.98 1.60 -7.26
CA GLU A 15 -19.73 2.34 -8.30
C GLU A 15 -19.15 3.73 -8.64
N VAL A 16 -17.82 3.92 -8.52
CA VAL A 16 -17.14 5.14 -8.92
C VAL A 16 -16.87 5.12 -10.44
N ASP A 17 -16.98 6.28 -11.11
CA ASP A 17 -16.73 6.45 -12.54
C ASP A 17 -15.30 6.01 -12.93
N ASP A 18 -15.19 5.16 -13.95
CA ASP A 18 -13.92 4.59 -14.44
C ASP A 18 -12.92 5.67 -14.88
N LYS A 19 -13.37 6.83 -15.39
CA LYS A 19 -12.49 7.95 -15.78
C LYS A 19 -11.83 8.59 -14.56
N LEU A 20 -12.60 8.82 -13.50
CA LEU A 20 -12.09 9.36 -12.24
C LEU A 20 -11.12 8.37 -11.59
N ILE A 21 -11.47 7.09 -11.56
CA ILE A 21 -10.60 6.03 -11.01
C ILE A 21 -9.26 6.04 -11.75
N THR A 22 -9.28 5.99 -13.09
CA THR A 22 -8.07 5.89 -13.91
C THR A 22 -7.19 7.11 -13.75
N PHE A 23 -7.76 8.32 -13.78
CA PHE A 23 -7.02 9.56 -13.62
C PHE A 23 -6.31 9.64 -12.28
N TRP A 24 -7.04 9.51 -11.18
CA TRP A 24 -6.49 9.66 -9.84
C TRP A 24 -5.54 8.52 -9.45
N THR A 25 -5.85 7.28 -9.82
CA THR A 25 -4.94 6.15 -9.52
C THR A 25 -3.63 6.25 -10.29
N SER A 26 -3.63 6.85 -11.49
CA SER A 26 -2.40 7.13 -12.24
C SER A 26 -1.55 8.20 -11.55
N LEU A 27 -2.15 9.24 -11.02
CA LEU A 27 -1.43 10.29 -10.26
C LEU A 27 -0.78 9.73 -8.98
N ILE A 28 -1.41 8.77 -8.33
CA ILE A 28 -0.85 8.11 -7.13
C ILE A 28 0.46 7.34 -7.44
N LEU A 29 0.79 7.06 -8.70
CA LEU A 29 2.06 6.46 -9.09
C LEU A 29 3.21 7.46 -9.18
N LEU A 30 2.94 8.76 -9.25
CA LEU A 30 3.96 9.81 -9.38
C LEU A 30 5.05 9.74 -8.30
N PRO A 31 4.77 9.48 -7.01
CA PRO A 31 5.83 9.36 -6.02
C PRO A 31 6.92 8.35 -6.39
N TRP A 32 6.56 7.22 -7.03
CA TRP A 32 7.55 6.23 -7.46
C TRP A 32 8.46 6.71 -8.58
N THR A 33 7.95 7.50 -9.51
CA THR A 33 8.74 8.06 -10.62
C THR A 33 9.58 9.25 -10.19
N LEU A 34 9.13 9.96 -9.16
CA LEU A 34 9.78 11.16 -8.62
C LEU A 34 10.77 10.87 -7.47
N LYS A 35 10.97 9.61 -7.08
CA LYS A 35 11.94 9.22 -6.05
C LYS A 35 13.28 9.96 -6.13
N PRO A 36 13.92 10.14 -7.31
CA PRO A 36 15.21 10.83 -7.40
C PRO A 36 15.21 12.25 -6.89
N LEU A 37 14.05 12.92 -6.82
CA LEU A 37 13.95 14.31 -6.37
C LEU A 37 14.19 14.47 -4.87
N TRP A 38 13.73 13.52 -4.04
CA TRP A 38 13.89 13.63 -2.59
C TRP A 38 14.81 12.59 -1.98
N SER A 39 15.26 11.59 -2.75
CA SER A 39 16.27 10.62 -2.28
C SER A 39 17.51 11.28 -1.70
N PRO A 40 18.12 12.32 -2.32
CA PRO A 40 19.30 12.98 -1.76
C PRO A 40 19.03 13.63 -0.40
N PHE A 41 17.80 14.13 -0.15
CA PHE A 41 17.45 14.69 1.15
C PHE A 41 17.46 13.65 2.26
N LEU A 42 17.00 12.43 1.97
CA LEU A 42 17.03 11.32 2.94
C LEU A 42 18.47 10.88 3.27
N GLU A 43 19.40 11.03 2.34
CA GLU A 43 20.82 10.71 2.56
C GLU A 43 21.52 11.68 3.52
N LEU A 44 21.03 12.92 3.63
CA LEU A 44 21.55 13.91 4.58
C LEU A 44 21.25 13.54 6.04
N PHE A 45 20.24 12.73 6.30
CA PHE A 45 19.87 12.30 7.63
C PHE A 45 20.56 10.98 8.01
N LYS A 46 21.30 10.97 9.10
CA LYS A 46 22.07 9.81 9.59
C LYS A 46 21.20 8.61 10.01
N THR A 47 19.93 8.81 10.31
CA THR A 47 19.03 7.79 10.90
C THR A 47 18.03 7.24 9.87
N LYS A 48 18.52 6.48 8.88
CA LYS A 48 17.67 5.83 7.88
C LYS A 48 16.63 4.89 8.52
N LYS A 49 17.01 4.20 9.60
CA LYS A 49 16.10 3.32 10.38
C LYS A 49 14.87 4.06 10.93
N PHE A 50 15.04 5.33 11.35
CA PHE A 50 13.90 6.15 11.76
C PHE A 50 12.88 6.36 10.64
N PHE A 51 13.33 6.63 9.42
CA PHE A 51 12.44 6.78 8.28
C PHE A 51 11.71 5.49 7.94
N VAL A 52 12.36 4.32 8.05
CA VAL A 52 11.71 3.01 7.85
C VAL A 52 10.53 2.84 8.81
N VAL A 53 10.77 3.06 10.11
CA VAL A 53 9.71 2.93 11.13
C VAL A 53 8.62 3.99 10.94
N ALA A 54 8.99 5.24 10.77
CA ALA A 54 8.04 6.35 10.63
C ALA A 54 7.13 6.18 9.41
N THR A 55 7.69 5.80 8.26
CA THR A 55 6.90 5.58 7.04
C THR A 55 6.01 4.34 7.14
N GLN A 56 6.48 3.29 7.82
CA GLN A 56 5.68 2.09 8.05
C GLN A 56 4.48 2.38 8.95
N LEU A 57 4.68 3.09 10.05
CA LEU A 57 3.59 3.52 10.94
C LEU A 57 2.61 4.44 10.20
N THR A 58 3.11 5.43 9.46
CA THR A 58 2.27 6.33 8.65
C THR A 58 1.41 5.55 7.66
N THR A 59 2.01 4.59 6.94
CA THR A 59 1.29 3.76 5.98
C THR A 59 0.25 2.88 6.66
N GLY A 60 0.59 2.26 7.80
CA GLY A 60 -0.33 1.43 8.57
C GLY A 60 -1.55 2.23 9.06
N ILE A 61 -1.33 3.40 9.65
CA ILE A 61 -2.40 4.29 10.10
C ILE A 61 -3.24 4.75 8.91
N ALA A 62 -2.61 5.14 7.79
CA ALA A 62 -3.33 5.60 6.61
C ALA A 62 -4.23 4.51 6.02
N PHE A 63 -3.82 3.24 6.00
CA PHE A 63 -4.71 2.13 5.61
C PHE A 63 -5.92 1.98 6.53
N GLY A 64 -5.73 2.13 7.85
CA GLY A 64 -6.84 2.14 8.79
C GLY A 64 -7.82 3.30 8.54
N LEU A 65 -7.30 4.49 8.24
CA LEU A 65 -8.13 5.65 7.90
C LEU A 65 -8.87 5.47 6.56
N VAL A 66 -8.25 4.84 5.54
CA VAL A 66 -8.94 4.47 4.30
C VAL A 66 -10.14 3.56 4.62
N ALA A 67 -9.94 2.54 5.45
CA ALA A 67 -11.04 1.65 5.84
C ALA A 67 -12.22 2.41 6.47
N LEU A 68 -11.94 3.34 7.38
CA LEU A 68 -12.97 4.15 8.02
C LEU A 68 -13.63 5.13 7.05
N SER A 69 -12.87 5.71 6.11
CA SER A 69 -13.37 6.67 5.14
C SER A 69 -14.42 6.08 4.18
N LEU A 70 -14.41 4.78 3.95
CA LEU A 70 -15.37 4.11 3.06
C LEU A 70 -16.83 4.24 3.55
N ASN A 71 -17.06 4.59 4.80
CA ASN A 71 -18.39 4.84 5.35
C ASN A 71 -18.88 6.29 5.18
N LEU A 72 -18.04 7.19 4.69
CA LEU A 72 -18.37 8.60 4.54
C LEU A 72 -18.97 8.88 3.15
N SER A 73 -19.83 9.90 3.05
CA SER A 73 -20.38 10.35 1.77
C SER A 73 -19.31 10.84 0.78
N SER A 74 -18.22 11.40 1.30
CA SER A 74 -17.06 11.88 0.51
C SER A 74 -15.92 10.86 0.45
N PHE A 75 -16.24 9.55 0.56
CA PHE A 75 -15.23 8.48 0.68
C PHE A 75 -14.18 8.51 -0.43
N PHE A 76 -14.56 8.80 -1.67
CA PHE A 76 -13.65 8.77 -2.81
C PHE A 76 -12.51 9.79 -2.67
N ALA A 77 -12.84 11.07 -2.41
CA ALA A 77 -11.83 12.13 -2.27
C ALA A 77 -10.88 11.87 -1.08
N ILE A 78 -11.45 11.45 0.06
CA ILE A 78 -10.67 11.12 1.26
C ILE A 78 -9.77 9.91 1.01
N SER A 79 -10.30 8.85 0.39
CA SER A 79 -9.51 7.65 0.06
C SER A 79 -8.38 7.97 -0.91
N ILE A 80 -8.60 8.78 -1.93
CA ILE A 80 -7.57 9.23 -2.88
C ILE A 80 -6.47 10.01 -2.17
N ALA A 81 -6.83 10.95 -1.30
CA ALA A 81 -5.86 11.72 -0.51
C ALA A 81 -5.02 10.81 0.39
N LEU A 82 -5.65 9.88 1.10
CA LEU A 82 -4.96 8.91 1.96
C LEU A 82 -4.08 7.93 1.15
N LEU A 83 -4.55 7.48 -0.02
CA LEU A 83 -3.76 6.64 -0.91
C LEU A 83 -2.55 7.40 -1.50
N ALA A 84 -2.65 8.70 -1.71
CA ALA A 84 -1.50 9.53 -2.09
C ALA A 84 -0.46 9.60 -0.94
N VAL A 85 -0.91 9.75 0.31
CA VAL A 85 -0.04 9.68 1.49
C VAL A 85 0.64 8.31 1.57
N ILE A 86 -0.10 7.21 1.39
CA ILE A 86 0.43 5.85 1.38
C ILE A 86 1.48 5.69 0.27
N ALA A 87 1.23 6.23 -0.92
CA ALA A 87 2.14 6.13 -2.05
C ALA A 87 3.45 6.89 -1.81
N PHE A 88 3.36 8.11 -1.26
CA PHE A 88 4.53 8.90 -0.91
C PHE A 88 5.32 8.27 0.23
N SER A 89 4.63 7.82 1.28
CA SER A 89 5.21 7.11 2.41
C SER A 89 5.89 5.81 1.95
N GLY A 90 5.23 5.03 1.09
CA GLY A 90 5.78 3.79 0.54
C GLY A 90 7.02 4.02 -0.33
N ALA A 91 7.01 5.05 -1.19
CA ALA A 91 8.18 5.42 -1.99
C ALA A 91 9.37 5.87 -1.11
N THR A 92 9.09 6.60 -0.03
CA THR A 92 10.11 7.02 0.95
C THR A 92 10.64 5.84 1.77
N HIS A 93 9.74 4.93 2.19
CA HIS A 93 10.10 3.70 2.88
C HIS A 93 11.07 2.86 2.06
N ASP A 94 10.80 2.69 0.78
CA ASP A 94 11.62 1.93 -0.16
C ASP A 94 13.03 2.51 -0.28
N ILE A 95 13.15 3.86 -0.44
CA ILE A 95 14.45 4.54 -0.43
C ILE A 95 15.19 4.33 0.90
N ALA A 96 14.48 4.43 2.03
CA ALA A 96 15.09 4.27 3.35
C ALA A 96 15.57 2.83 3.57
N CYS A 97 14.80 1.82 3.14
CA CYS A 97 15.17 0.41 3.21
C CYS A 97 16.41 0.11 2.35
N ASP A 98 16.42 0.60 1.11
CA ASP A 98 17.58 0.47 0.22
C ASP A 98 18.83 1.13 0.83
N GLY A 99 18.65 2.29 1.45
CA GLY A 99 19.72 2.99 2.14
C GLY A 99 20.26 2.23 3.37
N VAL A 100 19.40 1.58 4.15
CA VAL A 100 19.82 0.69 5.26
C VAL A 100 20.56 -0.52 4.70
N TYR A 101 20.02 -1.17 3.66
CA TYR A 101 20.62 -2.32 3.01
C TYR A 101 22.04 -2.02 2.53
N MET A 102 22.24 -0.89 1.86
CA MET A 102 23.56 -0.47 1.36
C MET A 102 24.54 -0.06 2.48
N SER A 103 24.05 0.46 3.60
CA SER A 103 24.91 0.93 4.69
C SER A 103 25.32 -0.16 5.67
N GLU A 104 24.48 -1.19 5.85
CA GLU A 104 24.70 -2.25 6.85
C GLU A 104 25.38 -3.50 6.26
N LEU A 105 25.30 -3.72 4.95
CA LEU A 105 25.85 -4.90 4.29
C LEU A 105 27.07 -4.57 3.43
N SER A 106 28.09 -5.43 3.51
CA SER A 106 29.24 -5.40 2.61
C SER A 106 28.85 -5.76 1.17
N ASN A 107 29.65 -5.35 0.18
CA ASN A 107 29.39 -5.66 -1.24
C ASN A 107 29.21 -7.17 -1.51
N SER A 108 29.96 -8.02 -0.80
CA SER A 108 29.83 -9.48 -0.93
C SER A 108 28.51 -10.02 -0.37
N GLU A 109 28.03 -9.44 0.74
CA GLU A 109 26.73 -9.80 1.34
C GLU A 109 25.58 -9.29 0.48
N GLN A 110 25.68 -8.07 -0.04
CA GLN A 110 24.70 -7.53 -0.97
C GLN A 110 24.54 -8.43 -2.20
N ALA A 111 25.64 -8.87 -2.81
CA ALA A 111 25.62 -9.78 -3.94
C ALA A 111 24.98 -11.14 -3.60
N LYS A 112 25.19 -11.64 -2.38
CA LYS A 112 24.61 -12.90 -1.90
C LYS A 112 23.10 -12.82 -1.68
N TYR A 113 22.62 -11.70 -1.13
CA TYR A 113 21.21 -11.57 -0.71
C TYR A 113 20.29 -10.93 -1.76
N ILE A 114 20.82 -10.33 -2.83
CA ILE A 114 20.02 -9.68 -3.88
C ILE A 114 19.03 -10.64 -4.55
N GLY A 115 19.42 -11.91 -4.73
CA GLY A 115 18.53 -12.95 -5.27
C GLY A 115 17.35 -13.27 -4.33
N TRP A 116 17.62 -13.35 -3.04
CA TRP A 116 16.59 -13.56 -2.02
C TRP A 116 15.63 -12.38 -1.91
N GLN A 117 16.14 -11.16 -1.95
CA GLN A 117 15.32 -9.95 -1.95
C GLN A 117 14.34 -9.96 -3.14
N GLY A 118 14.84 -10.27 -4.35
CA GLY A 118 14.01 -10.39 -5.54
C GLY A 118 12.96 -11.51 -5.44
N ALA A 119 13.33 -12.67 -4.88
CA ALA A 119 12.42 -13.79 -4.70
C ALA A 119 11.28 -13.43 -3.72
N PHE A 120 11.59 -12.88 -2.54
CA PHE A 120 10.59 -12.45 -1.56
C PHE A 120 9.70 -11.32 -2.09
N TYR A 121 10.26 -10.37 -2.85
CA TYR A 121 9.48 -9.33 -3.51
C TYR A 121 8.44 -9.93 -4.47
N ASN A 122 8.83 -10.91 -5.30
CA ASN A 122 7.90 -11.56 -6.21
C ASN A 122 6.84 -12.38 -5.49
N ILE A 123 7.20 -13.12 -4.43
CA ILE A 123 6.24 -13.85 -3.59
C ILE A 123 5.24 -12.88 -2.96
N ALA A 124 5.71 -11.81 -2.33
CA ALA A 124 4.85 -10.78 -1.75
C ALA A 124 3.91 -10.16 -2.78
N LYS A 125 4.41 -9.91 -4.00
CA LYS A 125 3.61 -9.38 -5.11
C LYS A 125 2.51 -10.34 -5.53
N ILE A 126 2.79 -11.64 -5.64
CA ILE A 126 1.80 -12.68 -5.99
C ILE A 126 0.73 -12.77 -4.89
N VAL A 127 1.16 -12.88 -3.61
CA VAL A 127 0.24 -12.94 -2.47
C VAL A 127 -0.61 -11.67 -2.41
N ALA A 128 -0.02 -10.50 -2.55
CA ALA A 128 -0.75 -9.24 -2.52
C ALA A 128 -1.69 -9.08 -3.72
N THR A 129 -1.35 -9.57 -4.91
CA THR A 129 -2.18 -9.39 -6.11
C THR A 129 -3.28 -10.46 -6.19
N GLY A 130 -2.92 -11.72 -5.99
CA GLY A 130 -3.86 -12.84 -6.06
C GLY A 130 -4.61 -13.05 -4.74
N GLY A 131 -3.87 -13.13 -3.62
CA GLY A 131 -4.43 -13.43 -2.30
C GLY A 131 -5.43 -12.38 -1.80
N LEU A 132 -5.08 -11.09 -1.89
CA LEU A 132 -6.00 -10.03 -1.43
C LEU A 132 -7.25 -9.90 -2.31
N VAL A 133 -7.11 -10.09 -3.63
CA VAL A 133 -8.26 -10.07 -4.55
C VAL A 133 -9.16 -11.29 -4.33
N TYR A 134 -8.57 -12.47 -4.11
CA TYR A 134 -9.32 -13.67 -3.74
C TYR A 134 -10.08 -13.49 -2.43
N LEU A 135 -9.41 -12.96 -1.38
CA LEU A 135 -10.05 -12.64 -0.09
C LEU A 135 -11.18 -11.62 -0.26
N ALA A 136 -10.98 -10.60 -1.11
CA ALA A 136 -12.04 -9.64 -1.40
C ALA A 136 -13.27 -10.31 -1.99
N GLY A 137 -13.09 -11.19 -2.98
CA GLY A 137 -14.16 -11.97 -3.58
C GLY A 137 -14.89 -12.84 -2.56
N TYR A 138 -14.14 -13.58 -1.75
CA TYR A 138 -14.68 -14.44 -0.70
C TYR A 138 -15.53 -13.65 0.33
N PHE A 139 -15.01 -12.51 0.79
CA PHE A 139 -15.78 -11.67 1.73
C PHE A 139 -16.99 -11.01 1.08
N ILE A 140 -16.92 -10.62 -0.21
CA ILE A 140 -18.08 -10.07 -0.93
C ILE A 140 -19.18 -11.13 -1.00
N GLU A 141 -18.85 -12.36 -1.37
CA GLU A 141 -19.81 -13.46 -1.43
C GLU A 141 -20.44 -13.71 -0.07
N SER A 142 -19.64 -13.84 0.98
CA SER A 142 -20.11 -14.05 2.36
C SER A 142 -20.99 -12.92 2.89
N TYR A 143 -20.69 -11.67 2.57
CA TYR A 143 -21.46 -10.52 3.04
C TYR A 143 -22.69 -10.23 2.17
N SER A 144 -22.72 -10.65 0.90
CA SER A 144 -23.88 -10.46 0.02
C SER A 144 -25.09 -11.32 0.40
N GLU A 145 -24.89 -12.41 1.13
CA GLU A 145 -26.00 -13.19 1.71
C GLU A 145 -26.81 -12.39 2.74
N ALA A 146 -26.23 -11.36 3.35
CA ALA A 146 -26.84 -10.57 4.43
C ALA A 146 -27.28 -9.15 4.00
N GLY A 147 -27.04 -8.72 2.73
CA GLY A 147 -27.31 -7.35 2.31
C GLY A 147 -27.15 -7.08 0.82
N SER A 148 -27.09 -5.80 0.46
CA SER A 148 -26.86 -5.41 -0.93
C SER A 148 -25.41 -5.66 -1.36
N VAL A 149 -25.19 -5.88 -2.67
CA VAL A 149 -23.85 -6.10 -3.25
C VAL A 149 -22.91 -4.91 -2.96
N LEU A 150 -23.43 -3.69 -2.97
CA LEU A 150 -22.66 -2.48 -2.65
C LEU A 150 -22.15 -2.48 -1.21
N GLU A 151 -23.02 -2.81 -0.25
CA GLU A 151 -22.65 -2.93 1.17
C GLU A 151 -21.67 -4.08 1.41
N ALA A 152 -21.82 -5.20 0.69
CA ALA A 152 -20.88 -6.32 0.76
C ALA A 152 -19.48 -5.91 0.24
N ASN A 153 -19.41 -5.22 -0.89
CA ASN A 153 -18.16 -4.66 -1.42
C ASN A 153 -17.49 -3.72 -0.40
N LYS A 154 -18.25 -2.79 0.16
CA LYS A 154 -17.76 -1.83 1.14
C LYS A 154 -17.17 -2.51 2.38
N LYS A 155 -17.90 -3.45 2.98
CA LYS A 155 -17.46 -4.22 4.15
C LYS A 155 -16.24 -5.07 3.84
N SER A 156 -16.20 -5.72 2.69
CA SER A 156 -15.07 -6.53 2.24
C SER A 156 -13.79 -5.71 2.14
N TRP A 157 -13.81 -4.60 1.41
CA TRP A 157 -12.63 -3.75 1.26
C TRP A 157 -12.22 -3.07 2.58
N MET A 158 -13.18 -2.71 3.42
CA MET A 158 -12.92 -2.20 4.76
C MET A 158 -12.16 -3.22 5.61
N THR A 159 -12.59 -4.49 5.60
CA THR A 159 -11.93 -5.59 6.30
C THR A 159 -10.49 -5.80 5.80
N ILE A 160 -10.29 -5.80 4.48
CA ILE A 160 -8.96 -5.95 3.88
C ILE A 160 -8.02 -4.81 4.27
N MET A 161 -8.49 -3.57 4.22
CA MET A 161 -7.69 -2.41 4.61
C MET A 161 -7.31 -2.43 6.09
N LEU A 162 -8.21 -2.90 6.97
CA LEU A 162 -7.92 -3.09 8.39
C LEU A 162 -6.89 -4.21 8.63
N ILE A 163 -6.98 -5.33 7.90
CA ILE A 163 -5.98 -6.40 7.96
C ILE A 163 -4.60 -5.87 7.54
N LEU A 164 -4.51 -5.12 6.44
CA LEU A 164 -3.26 -4.51 5.99
C LEU A 164 -2.70 -3.52 7.02
N SER A 165 -3.57 -2.68 7.60
CA SER A 165 -3.19 -1.75 8.67
C SER A 165 -2.60 -2.50 9.87
N ALA A 166 -3.32 -3.51 10.37
CA ALA A 166 -2.87 -4.32 11.51
C ALA A 166 -1.54 -5.03 11.22
N CYS A 167 -1.40 -5.65 10.03
CA CYS A 167 -0.16 -6.28 9.60
C CYS A 167 1.03 -5.31 9.63
N LEU A 168 0.88 -4.11 9.06
CA LEU A 168 1.94 -3.12 9.00
C LEU A 168 2.31 -2.57 10.37
N LEU A 169 1.32 -2.33 11.24
CA LEU A 169 1.57 -1.84 12.60
C LEU A 169 2.22 -2.92 13.47
N TYR A 170 1.83 -4.18 13.30
CA TYR A 170 2.40 -5.30 14.06
C TYR A 170 3.82 -5.66 13.63
N THR A 171 4.12 -5.57 12.33
CA THR A 171 5.44 -5.91 11.76
C THR A 171 6.43 -4.75 11.80
N SER A 172 6.08 -3.64 12.47
CA SER A 172 7.00 -2.52 12.63
C SER A 172 8.28 -2.99 13.35
N PRO A 173 9.47 -2.76 12.79
CA PRO A 173 10.73 -3.19 13.40
C PRO A 173 10.92 -2.44 14.72
N SER A 174 11.03 -3.21 15.79
CA SER A 174 11.37 -2.75 17.15
C SER A 174 12.88 -2.50 17.29
#